data_d53f06c1f720c2422bcedae2a0810521
#
_entry.id   d53f06c1f720c2422bcedae2a0810521
#
_cell.length_a   1.000
_cell.length_b   1.000
_cell.length_c   1.000
_cell.angle_alpha   90.00
_cell.angle_beta   90.00
_cell.angle_gamma   90.00
#
_symmetry.space_group_name_H-M   'P 1'
#
loop_
_entity.id
_entity.type
_entity.pdbx_description
1 polymer ?
#
loop_
_entity_poly.entity_id
_entity_poly.type
_entity_poly.pdbx_seq_one_letter_code
_entity_poly.pdbx_strand_id
1 'polypeptide(L)'
;MFAIMHNTPRLRSIRTSNTPMQQAPHLTETEIIAGLDEVKRSPQDHGSLNAIVIRPASDHRISLEQCRLSPEGGTEGDAWARGCWLKLPDGRPHPEVQICIMNSRMIDLVAGDKNRWELAGDNLFIDLDLSRENLQAGQLLSIGECVIEITEQSHNGCSKFSQRFGPSALKVVNSPIGKELRLRGIYAKVITAGDVRVGDEITKL
;
A
#
# COMPACT_ATOMS: atom_id res chain seq x y z
N MET A 1 47.86 -19.54 0.14
CA MET A 1 47.46 -18.32 -0.58
C MET A 1 46.10 -18.59 -1.21
N PHE A 2 45.02 -18.32 -0.46
CA PHE A 2 43.63 -18.56 -0.91
C PHE A 2 43.03 -17.24 -1.37
N ALA A 3 42.63 -17.19 -2.64
CA ALA A 3 41.97 -16.03 -3.21
C ALA A 3 40.50 -16.03 -2.84
N ILE A 4 40.03 -14.98 -2.15
CA ILE A 4 38.62 -14.74 -1.84
C ILE A 4 37.99 -14.12 -3.08
N MET A 5 37.15 -14.87 -3.76
CA MET A 5 36.31 -14.33 -4.85
C MET A 5 35.16 -13.51 -4.26
N HIS A 6 35.18 -12.22 -4.48
CA HIS A 6 34.10 -11.32 -4.20
C HIS A 6 33.02 -11.48 -5.28
N ASN A 7 31.87 -12.00 -4.88
CA ASN A 7 30.70 -12.15 -5.76
C ASN A 7 29.91 -10.83 -5.72
N THR A 8 30.10 -9.99 -6.75
CA THR A 8 29.36 -8.73 -6.90
C THR A 8 28.01 -9.05 -7.53
N PRO A 9 26.86 -8.65 -6.94
CA PRO A 9 25.56 -8.88 -7.55
C PRO A 9 25.42 -8.04 -8.82
N ARG A 10 25.06 -8.69 -9.93
CA ARG A 10 24.76 -8.03 -11.21
C ARG A 10 23.50 -7.18 -11.07
N LEU A 11 23.66 -5.87 -11.12
CA LEU A 11 22.58 -4.91 -11.35
C LEU A 11 21.92 -5.24 -12.69
N ARG A 12 20.69 -5.73 -12.67
CA ARG A 12 19.86 -5.84 -13.87
C ARG A 12 19.51 -4.44 -14.35
N SER A 13 19.71 -4.23 -15.65
CA SER A 13 19.44 -3.02 -16.42
C SER A 13 18.08 -2.40 -16.07
N ILE A 14 18.09 -1.17 -15.54
CA ILE A 14 16.93 -0.31 -15.41
C ILE A 14 16.53 0.10 -16.82
N ARG A 15 15.42 -0.43 -17.33
CA ARG A 15 14.81 0.09 -18.55
C ARG A 15 14.10 1.40 -18.22
N THR A 16 14.72 2.51 -18.54
CA THR A 16 14.05 3.80 -18.59
C THR A 16 13.24 3.87 -19.89
N SER A 17 11.99 3.45 -19.87
CA SER A 17 11.04 3.71 -20.94
C SER A 17 10.50 5.12 -20.80
N ASN A 18 11.04 6.07 -21.55
CA ASN A 18 10.53 7.44 -21.72
C ASN A 18 9.36 7.46 -22.74
N THR A 19 8.36 6.59 -22.60
CA THR A 19 7.11 6.73 -23.33
C THR A 19 6.19 7.58 -22.47
N PRO A 20 5.59 8.69 -22.97
CA PRO A 20 4.57 9.41 -22.23
C PRO A 20 3.46 8.42 -21.91
N MET A 21 3.22 8.16 -20.61
CA MET A 21 2.10 7.33 -20.21
C MET A 21 0.83 8.04 -20.68
N GLN A 22 0.22 7.50 -21.74
CA GLN A 22 -1.08 7.94 -22.20
C GLN A 22 -2.03 7.75 -21.03
N GLN A 23 -2.54 8.86 -20.49
CA GLN A 23 -3.40 8.86 -19.32
C GLN A 23 -4.65 8.06 -19.69
N ALA A 24 -4.80 6.86 -19.14
CA ALA A 24 -6.01 6.08 -19.32
C ALA A 24 -7.21 6.93 -18.87
N PRO A 25 -8.33 6.91 -19.62
CA PRO A 25 -9.52 7.67 -19.22
C PRO A 25 -9.93 7.24 -17.80
N HIS A 26 -10.18 8.23 -16.95
CA HIS A 26 -10.64 7.96 -15.60
C HIS A 26 -12.05 7.38 -15.64
N LEU A 27 -12.32 6.37 -14.79
CA LEU A 27 -13.64 5.79 -14.66
C LEU A 27 -14.64 6.79 -14.11
N THR A 28 -15.89 6.67 -14.56
CA THR A 28 -17.03 7.36 -13.98
C THR A 28 -17.40 6.77 -12.63
N GLU A 29 -18.18 7.50 -11.84
CA GLU A 29 -18.70 7.01 -10.55
C GLU A 29 -19.51 5.72 -10.73
N THR A 30 -20.34 5.63 -11.78
CA THR A 30 -21.16 4.45 -12.08
C THR A 30 -20.29 3.22 -12.38
N GLU A 31 -19.24 3.37 -13.17
CA GLU A 31 -18.32 2.29 -13.50
C GLU A 31 -17.56 1.80 -12.25
N ILE A 32 -17.10 2.71 -11.39
CA ILE A 32 -16.42 2.35 -10.14
C ILE A 32 -17.39 1.59 -9.23
N ILE A 33 -18.61 2.10 -9.04
CA ILE A 33 -19.62 1.43 -8.20
C ILE A 33 -19.97 0.04 -8.74
N ALA A 34 -20.12 -0.11 -10.05
CA ALA A 34 -20.34 -1.42 -10.67
C ALA A 34 -19.17 -2.41 -10.46
N GLY A 35 -17.93 -1.91 -10.36
CA GLY A 35 -16.73 -2.72 -10.09
C GLY A 35 -16.56 -3.12 -8.63
N LEU A 36 -17.31 -2.53 -7.68
CA LEU A 36 -17.15 -2.82 -6.25
C LEU A 36 -17.51 -4.25 -5.86
N ASP A 37 -18.32 -4.94 -6.65
CA ASP A 37 -18.64 -6.34 -6.36
C ASP A 37 -17.41 -7.24 -6.44
N GLU A 38 -16.44 -6.92 -7.32
CA GLU A 38 -15.16 -7.62 -7.35
C GLU A 38 -14.30 -7.29 -6.13
N VAL A 39 -14.29 -6.05 -5.68
CA VAL A 39 -13.59 -5.63 -4.45
C VAL A 39 -14.14 -6.35 -3.23
N LYS A 40 -15.46 -6.50 -3.10
CA LYS A 40 -16.13 -7.21 -2.01
C LYS A 40 -15.87 -8.72 -1.99
N ARG A 41 -15.37 -9.30 -3.09
CA ARG A 41 -14.94 -10.70 -3.15
C ARG A 41 -13.55 -10.94 -2.60
N SER A 42 -12.86 -9.91 -2.11
CA SER A 42 -11.58 -10.08 -1.41
C SER A 42 -11.76 -11.04 -0.24
N PRO A 43 -10.79 -11.94 0.02
CA PRO A 43 -10.89 -12.90 1.12
C PRO A 43 -10.92 -12.15 2.47
N GLN A 44 -11.66 -12.69 3.42
CA GLN A 44 -11.74 -12.13 4.78
C GLN A 44 -10.54 -12.53 5.65
N ASP A 45 -9.82 -13.58 5.27
CA ASP A 45 -8.59 -14.07 5.86
C ASP A 45 -7.78 -14.82 4.79
N HIS A 46 -6.54 -15.21 5.07
CA HIS A 46 -5.67 -15.88 4.10
C HIS A 46 -5.53 -15.10 2.78
N GLY A 47 -5.34 -13.79 2.89
CA GLY A 47 -5.10 -12.90 1.76
C GLY A 47 -3.69 -13.01 1.20
N SER A 48 -3.35 -12.15 0.26
CA SER A 48 -2.02 -12.13 -0.37
C SER A 48 -1.44 -10.73 -0.51
N LEU A 49 -0.12 -10.61 -0.38
CA LEU A 49 0.63 -9.38 -0.66
C LEU A 49 0.95 -9.29 -2.16
N ASN A 50 0.32 -8.36 -2.87
CA ASN A 50 0.37 -8.28 -4.33
C ASN A 50 1.36 -7.25 -4.89
N ALA A 51 1.73 -6.24 -4.08
CA ALA A 51 2.79 -5.30 -4.42
C ALA A 51 3.33 -4.59 -3.16
N ILE A 52 4.60 -4.23 -3.22
CA ILE A 52 5.31 -3.44 -2.21
C ILE A 52 5.85 -2.18 -2.90
N VAL A 53 5.59 -1.00 -2.32
CA VAL A 53 6.05 0.29 -2.86
C VAL A 53 6.64 1.13 -1.74
N ILE A 54 7.81 1.70 -1.99
CA ILE A 54 8.41 2.72 -1.13
C ILE A 54 8.36 4.10 -1.78
N ARG A 55 8.33 5.13 -0.94
CA ARG A 55 8.29 6.55 -1.31
C ARG A 55 9.53 7.24 -0.75
N PRO A 56 10.72 7.06 -1.34
CA PRO A 56 11.96 7.59 -0.78
C PRO A 56 12.00 9.13 -0.77
N ALA A 57 11.25 9.78 -1.67
CA ALA A 57 11.11 11.22 -1.74
C ALA A 57 9.71 11.61 -2.28
N SER A 58 9.37 12.90 -2.24
CA SER A 58 8.13 13.41 -2.82
C SER A 58 8.04 13.04 -4.31
N ASP A 59 6.88 12.51 -4.68
CA ASP A 59 6.56 12.07 -6.05
C ASP A 59 7.52 11.02 -6.65
N HIS A 60 8.39 10.43 -5.85
CA HIS A 60 9.23 9.30 -6.22
C HIS A 60 8.67 8.01 -5.62
N ARG A 61 8.57 6.97 -6.45
CA ARG A 61 8.01 5.64 -6.12
C ARG A 61 8.97 4.57 -6.63
N ILE A 62 9.13 3.52 -5.85
CA ILE A 62 9.92 2.35 -6.23
C ILE A 62 9.14 1.12 -5.82
N SER A 63 8.81 0.26 -6.79
CA SER A 63 8.21 -1.05 -6.55
C SER A 63 9.30 -2.05 -6.21
N LEU A 64 9.07 -2.88 -5.19
CA LEU A 64 10.00 -3.86 -4.67
C LEU A 64 9.38 -5.26 -4.70
N GLU A 65 10.21 -6.29 -4.86
CA GLU A 65 9.81 -7.70 -4.71
C GLU A 65 9.83 -8.14 -3.24
N GLN A 66 10.69 -7.51 -2.44
CA GLN A 66 10.78 -7.76 -1.00
C GLN A 66 11.23 -6.50 -0.27
N CYS A 67 10.89 -6.42 1.01
CA CYS A 67 11.25 -5.30 1.88
C CYS A 67 11.27 -5.76 3.33
N ARG A 68 12.11 -5.12 4.16
CA ARG A 68 12.04 -5.24 5.60
C ARG A 68 11.06 -4.21 6.17
N LEU A 69 10.20 -4.67 7.09
CA LEU A 69 9.36 -3.81 7.91
C LEU A 69 9.90 -3.79 9.34
N SER A 70 9.89 -2.64 10.01
CA SER A 70 10.31 -2.53 11.41
C SER A 70 9.53 -1.47 12.18
N PRO A 71 9.37 -1.62 13.52
CA PRO A 71 8.71 -0.62 14.35
C PRO A 71 9.36 0.77 14.29
N GLU A 72 10.68 0.82 14.13
CA GLU A 72 11.46 2.06 14.11
C GLU A 72 11.40 2.77 12.75
N GLY A 73 11.48 1.99 11.65
CA GLY A 73 11.64 2.50 10.28
C GLY A 73 10.39 2.47 9.43
N GLY A 74 9.39 1.70 9.81
CA GLY A 74 8.27 1.37 8.91
C GLY A 74 8.74 0.48 7.76
N THR A 75 8.42 0.85 6.53
CA THR A 75 8.92 0.19 5.33
C THR A 75 10.33 0.68 5.02
N GLU A 76 11.31 -0.22 4.97
CA GLU A 76 12.71 0.15 4.71
C GLU A 76 12.85 0.92 3.39
N GLY A 77 13.55 2.06 3.45
CA GLY A 77 13.73 2.96 2.29
C GLY A 77 12.60 3.98 2.09
N ASP A 78 11.45 3.84 2.77
CA ASP A 78 10.37 4.84 2.70
C ASP A 78 10.73 6.13 3.46
N ALA A 79 10.05 7.21 3.12
CA ALA A 79 10.25 8.50 3.76
C ALA A 79 9.46 8.70 5.06
N TRP A 80 8.63 7.73 5.49
CA TRP A 80 7.77 7.90 6.66
C TRP A 80 8.55 8.39 7.88
N ALA A 81 9.66 7.75 8.22
CA ALA A 81 10.47 8.11 9.39
C ALA A 81 11.01 9.55 9.35
N ARG A 82 11.18 10.14 8.15
CA ARG A 82 11.73 11.48 7.94
C ARG A 82 10.67 12.54 7.68
N GLY A 83 9.58 12.16 7.00
CA GLY A 83 8.59 13.09 6.44
C GLY A 83 7.15 12.80 6.85
N CYS A 84 6.91 12.08 7.95
CA CYS A 84 5.57 11.79 8.43
C CYS A 84 4.78 13.09 8.70
N TRP A 85 3.57 13.17 8.16
CA TRP A 85 2.69 14.33 8.33
C TRP A 85 2.08 14.42 9.74
N LEU A 86 1.91 13.27 10.42
CA LEU A 86 1.42 13.18 11.79
C LEU A 86 2.61 12.88 12.71
N LYS A 87 2.75 13.64 13.78
CA LYS A 87 3.88 13.52 14.72
C LYS A 87 3.41 13.37 16.14
N LEU A 88 4.22 12.68 16.93
CA LEU A 88 4.11 12.63 18.38
C LEU A 88 4.53 13.97 19.00
N PRO A 89 4.18 14.24 20.28
CA PRO A 89 4.56 15.49 20.96
C PRO A 89 6.08 15.73 21.01
N ASP A 90 6.89 14.68 20.96
CA ASP A 90 8.35 14.77 20.92
C ASP A 90 8.95 14.94 19.52
N GLY A 91 8.08 15.09 18.49
CA GLY A 91 8.47 15.31 17.10
C GLY A 91 8.76 14.04 16.31
N ARG A 92 8.75 12.86 16.93
CA ARG A 92 8.89 11.59 16.20
C ARG A 92 7.69 11.33 15.29
N PRO A 93 7.86 10.56 14.20
CA PRO A 93 6.75 10.15 13.35
C PRO A 93 5.73 9.33 14.14
N HIS A 94 4.45 9.57 13.87
CA HIS A 94 3.37 8.87 14.58
C HIS A 94 3.18 7.46 14.01
N PRO A 95 3.25 6.40 14.84
CA PRO A 95 3.14 5.01 14.35
C PRO A 95 1.76 4.69 13.76
N GLU A 96 0.72 5.39 14.16
CA GLU A 96 -0.65 5.18 13.63
C GLU A 96 -0.77 5.38 12.11
N VAL A 97 0.20 5.99 11.46
CA VAL A 97 0.24 6.22 10.00
C VAL A 97 1.52 5.65 9.37
N GLN A 98 2.08 4.59 9.97
CA GLN A 98 3.39 4.07 9.60
C GLN A 98 3.38 3.34 8.26
N ILE A 99 2.45 2.42 8.07
CA ILE A 99 2.29 1.62 6.86
C ILE A 99 0.95 1.98 6.23
N CYS A 100 0.96 2.40 4.97
CA CYS A 100 -0.25 2.62 4.17
C CYS A 100 -0.57 1.34 3.40
N ILE A 101 -1.79 0.83 3.53
CA ILE A 101 -2.23 -0.42 2.90
C ILE A 101 -3.48 -0.13 2.07
N MET A 102 -3.53 -0.62 0.84
CA MET A 102 -4.69 -0.52 -0.03
C MET A 102 -5.08 -1.90 -0.58
N ASN A 103 -6.39 -2.13 -0.74
CA ASN A 103 -6.89 -3.34 -1.37
C ASN A 103 -6.46 -3.37 -2.85
N SER A 104 -5.88 -4.50 -3.28
CA SER A 104 -5.33 -4.65 -4.63
C SER A 104 -6.38 -4.67 -5.72
N ARG A 105 -7.59 -5.20 -5.45
CA ARG A 105 -8.70 -5.17 -6.43
C ARG A 105 -9.26 -3.76 -6.60
N MET A 106 -9.28 -2.97 -5.51
CA MET A 106 -9.73 -1.58 -5.60
C MET A 106 -8.76 -0.72 -6.40
N ILE A 107 -7.45 -0.87 -6.17
CA ILE A 107 -6.47 -0.11 -6.96
C ILE A 107 -6.45 -0.58 -8.42
N ASP A 108 -6.59 -1.87 -8.67
CA ASP A 108 -6.68 -2.41 -10.04
C ASP A 108 -7.87 -1.81 -10.80
N LEU A 109 -9.03 -1.73 -10.15
CA LEU A 109 -10.24 -1.12 -10.70
C LEU A 109 -10.00 0.33 -11.14
N VAL A 110 -9.43 1.18 -10.27
CA VAL A 110 -9.30 2.62 -10.59
C VAL A 110 -8.04 2.95 -11.39
N ALA A 111 -7.01 2.13 -11.34
CA ALA A 111 -5.77 2.32 -12.08
C ALA A 111 -5.84 1.75 -13.50
N GLY A 112 -6.57 0.63 -13.69
CA GLY A 112 -6.71 -0.08 -14.96
C GLY A 112 -5.43 -0.74 -15.50
N ASP A 113 -4.29 -0.54 -14.82
CA ASP A 113 -2.98 -1.12 -15.14
C ASP A 113 -2.17 -1.24 -13.84
N LYS A 114 -1.61 -2.43 -13.58
CA LYS A 114 -0.78 -2.69 -12.39
C LYS A 114 0.43 -1.75 -12.29
N ASN A 115 1.02 -1.33 -13.40
CA ASN A 115 2.12 -0.37 -13.43
C ASN A 115 1.75 1.02 -12.87
N ARG A 116 0.46 1.30 -12.68
CA ARG A 116 -0.05 2.55 -12.10
C ARG A 116 -0.42 2.43 -10.62
N TRP A 117 -0.37 1.24 -10.03
CA TRP A 117 -0.72 1.04 -8.63
C TRP A 117 0.14 1.90 -7.69
N GLU A 118 1.44 1.98 -7.95
CA GLU A 118 2.37 2.79 -7.16
C GLU A 118 1.96 4.27 -7.06
N LEU A 119 1.18 4.77 -8.01
CA LEU A 119 0.67 6.14 -8.00
C LEU A 119 -0.31 6.39 -6.84
N ALA A 120 -0.96 5.37 -6.27
CA ALA A 120 -1.82 5.53 -5.10
C ALA A 120 -1.03 6.04 -3.89
N GLY A 121 0.26 5.69 -3.81
CA GLY A 121 1.16 6.14 -2.76
C GLY A 121 1.03 5.33 -1.47
N ASP A 122 0.45 4.13 -1.54
CA ASP A 122 0.42 3.16 -0.46
C ASP A 122 1.71 2.33 -0.47
N ASN A 123 2.05 1.73 0.69
CA ASN A 123 3.24 0.89 0.82
C ASN A 123 2.96 -0.56 0.43
N LEU A 124 1.82 -1.09 0.85
CA LEU A 124 1.43 -2.47 0.59
C LEU A 124 0.09 -2.51 -0.16
N PHE A 125 0.03 -3.32 -1.21
CA PHE A 125 -1.20 -3.62 -1.94
C PHE A 125 -1.54 -5.07 -1.70
N ILE A 126 -2.68 -5.32 -1.04
CA ILE A 126 -3.05 -6.64 -0.57
C ILE A 126 -4.43 -7.07 -1.09
N ASP A 127 -4.59 -8.35 -1.39
CA ASP A 127 -5.90 -8.95 -1.62
C ASP A 127 -6.45 -9.49 -0.31
N LEU A 128 -7.10 -8.62 0.43
CA LEU A 128 -7.79 -8.92 1.69
C LEU A 128 -8.96 -7.94 1.84
N ASP A 129 -10.07 -8.37 2.41
CA ASP A 129 -11.18 -7.48 2.75
C ASP A 129 -10.75 -6.51 3.86
N LEU A 130 -10.66 -5.23 3.53
CA LEU A 130 -10.26 -4.16 4.45
C LEU A 130 -11.43 -3.51 5.17
N SER A 131 -12.67 -3.97 4.92
CA SER A 131 -13.87 -3.36 5.48
C SER A 131 -13.84 -3.24 7.00
N ARG A 132 -14.64 -2.34 7.54
CA ARG A 132 -14.79 -2.16 8.99
C ARG A 132 -15.38 -3.40 9.67
N GLU A 133 -16.19 -4.16 8.93
CA GLU A 133 -16.76 -5.42 9.41
C GLU A 133 -15.66 -6.49 9.59
N ASN A 134 -14.72 -6.58 8.67
CA ASN A 134 -13.68 -7.63 8.67
C ASN A 134 -12.46 -7.30 9.54
N LEU A 135 -11.96 -6.05 9.49
CA LEU A 135 -10.75 -5.65 10.21
C LEU A 135 -11.05 -4.53 11.21
N GLN A 136 -10.96 -4.84 12.49
CA GLN A 136 -11.07 -3.84 13.56
C GLN A 136 -9.72 -3.16 13.81
N ALA A 137 -9.72 -1.95 14.39
CA ALA A 137 -8.53 -1.37 14.96
C ALA A 137 -7.99 -2.28 16.07
N GLY A 138 -6.67 -2.48 16.12
CA GLY A 138 -6.01 -3.42 17.02
C GLY A 138 -5.92 -4.85 16.46
N GLN A 139 -6.59 -5.19 15.34
CA GLN A 139 -6.42 -6.49 14.69
C GLN A 139 -4.97 -6.68 14.25
N LEU A 140 -4.38 -7.80 14.62
CA LEU A 140 -3.05 -8.21 14.17
C LEU A 140 -3.15 -9.01 12.88
N LEU A 141 -2.22 -8.73 11.95
CA LEU A 141 -2.02 -9.51 10.72
C LEU A 141 -0.58 -10.00 10.66
N SER A 142 -0.36 -11.26 10.31
CA SER A 142 0.96 -11.74 9.91
C SER A 142 1.12 -11.62 8.39
N ILE A 143 2.30 -11.20 7.94
CA ILE A 143 2.71 -11.11 6.53
C ILE A 143 4.17 -11.54 6.45
N GLY A 144 4.46 -12.68 5.81
CA GLY A 144 5.81 -13.24 5.83
C GLY A 144 6.33 -13.41 7.25
N GLU A 145 7.46 -12.76 7.58
CA GLU A 145 8.05 -12.80 8.93
C GLU A 145 7.56 -11.66 9.83
N CYS A 146 6.74 -10.75 9.30
CA CYS A 146 6.32 -9.52 9.98
C CYS A 146 4.93 -9.67 10.61
N VAL A 147 4.71 -8.98 11.75
CA VAL A 147 3.39 -8.78 12.32
C VAL A 147 3.09 -7.28 12.35
N ILE A 148 1.93 -6.91 11.83
CA ILE A 148 1.42 -5.54 11.83
C ILE A 148 0.11 -5.46 12.60
N GLU A 149 -0.22 -4.30 13.15
CA GLU A 149 -1.48 -3.99 13.81
C GLU A 149 -2.24 -2.93 13.01
N ILE A 150 -3.51 -3.18 12.72
CA ILE A 150 -4.39 -2.20 12.08
C ILE A 150 -4.65 -1.06 13.04
N THR A 151 -4.47 0.19 12.58
CA THR A 151 -4.66 1.38 13.40
C THR A 151 -6.06 1.98 13.24
N GLU A 152 -6.43 2.83 14.20
CA GLU A 152 -7.74 3.53 14.16
C GLU A 152 -7.73 4.73 13.20
N GLN A 153 -6.54 5.22 12.82
CA GLN A 153 -6.39 6.41 11.98
C GLN A 153 -7.06 6.23 10.62
N SER A 154 -7.96 7.13 10.28
CA SER A 154 -8.67 7.09 8.99
C SER A 154 -7.75 7.43 7.83
N HIS A 155 -7.76 6.59 6.79
CA HIS A 155 -7.08 6.86 5.53
C HIS A 155 -8.09 7.41 4.50
N ASN A 156 -7.98 8.68 4.16
CA ASN A 156 -8.89 9.38 3.26
C ASN A 156 -8.21 9.68 1.92
N GLY A 157 -9.02 9.71 0.85
CA GLY A 157 -8.58 10.19 -0.45
C GLY A 157 -8.27 11.69 -0.43
N CYS A 158 -7.20 12.10 -1.10
CA CYS A 158 -6.73 13.48 -1.17
C CYS A 158 -6.67 13.99 -2.62
N SER A 159 -6.31 15.27 -2.81
CA SER A 159 -6.19 15.88 -4.13
C SER A 159 -5.21 15.14 -5.06
N LYS A 160 -4.10 14.61 -4.54
CA LYS A 160 -3.17 13.79 -5.32
C LYS A 160 -3.81 12.50 -5.85
N PHE A 161 -4.67 11.86 -5.04
CA PHE A 161 -5.43 10.68 -5.49
C PHE A 161 -6.39 11.04 -6.63
N SER A 162 -7.10 12.18 -6.51
CA SER A 162 -7.97 12.69 -7.57
C SER A 162 -7.22 13.00 -8.87
N GLN A 163 -6.04 13.61 -8.79
CA GLN A 163 -5.22 13.92 -9.96
C GLN A 163 -4.77 12.65 -10.71
N ARG A 164 -4.57 11.53 -10.01
CA ARG A 164 -4.03 10.29 -10.55
C ARG A 164 -5.10 9.33 -11.05
N PHE A 165 -6.25 9.30 -10.38
CA PHE A 165 -7.33 8.32 -10.63
C PHE A 165 -8.68 8.98 -10.94
N GLY A 166 -8.75 10.30 -10.98
CA GLY A 166 -9.95 11.06 -11.31
C GLY A 166 -10.79 11.49 -10.12
N PRO A 167 -11.63 12.53 -10.33
CA PRO A 167 -12.50 13.07 -9.28
C PRO A 167 -13.59 12.07 -8.85
N SER A 168 -14.08 11.22 -9.76
CA SER A 168 -15.04 10.16 -9.44
C SER A 168 -14.46 9.14 -8.47
N ALA A 169 -13.21 8.71 -8.66
CA ALA A 169 -12.53 7.80 -7.74
C ALA A 169 -12.39 8.44 -6.35
N LEU A 170 -11.99 9.72 -6.28
CA LEU A 170 -11.92 10.45 -5.01
C LEU A 170 -13.28 10.51 -4.31
N LYS A 171 -14.34 10.80 -5.05
CA LYS A 171 -15.71 10.88 -4.52
C LYS A 171 -16.16 9.54 -3.94
N VAL A 172 -15.94 8.43 -4.68
CA VAL A 172 -16.35 7.09 -4.26
C VAL A 172 -15.57 6.64 -3.02
N VAL A 173 -14.25 6.77 -2.98
CA VAL A 173 -13.46 6.31 -1.81
C VAL A 173 -13.77 7.10 -0.53
N ASN A 174 -14.23 8.36 -0.65
CA ASN A 174 -14.60 9.21 0.47
C ASN A 174 -16.12 9.16 0.80
N SER A 175 -16.92 8.44 0.02
CA SER A 175 -18.35 8.26 0.24
C SER A 175 -18.64 7.40 1.47
N PRO A 176 -19.90 7.35 2.00
CA PRO A 176 -20.26 6.46 3.09
C PRO A 176 -19.85 4.99 2.85
N ILE A 177 -20.20 4.45 1.66
CA ILE A 177 -19.81 3.08 1.30
C ILE A 177 -18.29 2.93 1.16
N GLY A 178 -17.60 3.95 0.61
CA GLY A 178 -16.15 3.96 0.50
C GLY A 178 -15.44 3.93 1.84
N LYS A 179 -16.01 4.59 2.87
CA LYS A 179 -15.49 4.56 4.25
C LYS A 179 -15.79 3.25 4.95
N GLU A 180 -16.95 2.65 4.71
CA GLU A 180 -17.33 1.35 5.27
C GLU A 180 -16.43 0.24 4.73
N LEU A 181 -16.24 0.18 3.42
CA LEU A 181 -15.37 -0.76 2.74
C LEU A 181 -13.88 -0.37 2.81
N ARG A 182 -13.54 0.77 3.39
CA ARG A 182 -12.19 1.35 3.44
C ARG A 182 -11.48 1.33 2.08
N LEU A 183 -12.21 1.76 1.04
CA LEU A 183 -11.73 1.72 -0.36
C LEU A 183 -10.45 2.52 -0.61
N ARG A 184 -10.19 3.59 0.18
CA ARG A 184 -8.93 4.33 0.10
C ARG A 184 -7.78 3.58 0.78
N GLY A 185 -8.10 2.57 1.55
CA GLY A 185 -7.12 1.81 2.32
C GLY A 185 -7.17 2.09 3.82
N ILE A 186 -6.18 1.55 4.51
CA ILE A 186 -6.03 1.61 5.97
C ILE A 186 -4.58 1.94 6.32
N TYR A 187 -4.37 2.30 7.59
CA TYR A 187 -3.04 2.36 8.17
C TYR A 187 -2.79 1.18 9.10
N ALA A 188 -1.52 0.83 9.21
CA ALA A 188 -1.03 -0.13 10.17
C ALA A 188 0.30 0.34 10.77
N LYS A 189 0.65 -0.23 11.93
CA LYS A 189 1.97 -0.10 12.55
C LYS A 189 2.63 -1.48 12.67
N VAL A 190 3.94 -1.52 12.58
CA VAL A 190 4.72 -2.76 12.73
C VAL A 190 4.84 -3.10 14.21
N ILE A 191 4.49 -4.34 14.57
CA ILE A 191 4.63 -4.89 15.92
C ILE A 191 5.87 -5.78 16.02
N THR A 192 6.02 -6.70 15.06
CA THR A 192 7.20 -7.56 14.95
C THR A 192 7.90 -7.28 13.63
N ALA A 193 9.18 -6.92 13.72
CA ALA A 193 10.00 -6.69 12.52
C ALA A 193 10.20 -8.00 11.75
N GLY A 194 10.17 -7.91 10.42
CA GLY A 194 10.39 -9.06 9.55
C GLY A 194 10.51 -8.67 8.09
N ASP A 195 10.95 -9.61 7.28
CA ASP A 195 10.97 -9.47 5.83
C ASP A 195 9.63 -9.90 5.25
N VAL A 196 9.15 -9.12 4.26
CA VAL A 196 7.93 -9.39 3.50
C VAL A 196 8.25 -9.45 2.01
N ARG A 197 7.55 -10.32 1.27
CA ARG A 197 7.75 -10.53 -0.16
C ARG A 197 6.42 -10.51 -0.90
N VAL A 198 6.42 -10.05 -2.12
CA VAL A 198 5.28 -10.19 -3.02
C VAL A 198 4.93 -11.68 -3.15
N GLY A 199 3.65 -12.01 -2.90
CA GLY A 199 3.14 -13.38 -2.85
C GLY A 199 3.02 -13.96 -1.44
N ASP A 200 3.52 -13.29 -0.40
CA ASP A 200 3.33 -13.75 0.98
C ASP A 200 1.84 -13.80 1.34
N GLU A 201 1.47 -14.86 2.07
CA GLU A 201 0.15 -14.99 2.65
C GLU A 201 -0.04 -13.97 3.79
N ILE A 202 -1.27 -13.51 3.95
CA ILE A 202 -1.68 -12.59 5.01
C ILE A 202 -2.75 -13.28 5.85
N THR A 203 -2.47 -13.47 7.13
CA THR A 203 -3.41 -14.13 8.06
C THR A 203 -3.74 -13.24 9.26
N LYS A 204 -4.98 -13.32 9.73
CA LYS A 204 -5.39 -12.72 11.01
C LYS A 204 -4.86 -13.53 12.19
N LEU A 205 -4.38 -12.84 13.23
CA LEU A 205 -3.87 -13.43 14.48
C LEU A 205 -4.83 -13.19 15.64
#